data_8101f00d843563c0cf10832674209872
#
_entry.id   8101f00d843563c0cf10832674209872
#
_cell.length_a   1.000
_cell.length_b   1.000
_cell.length_c   1.000
_cell.angle_alpha   90.00
_cell.angle_beta   90.00
_cell.angle_gamma   90.00
#
_symmetry.space_group_name_H-M   'P 1'
#
loop_
_entity.id
_entity.type
_entity.pdbx_description
1 polymer ?
#
loop_
_entity_poly.entity_id
_entity_poly.type
_entity_poly.pdbx_seq_one_letter_code
_entity_poly.pdbx_strand_id
1 'polypeptide(L)'
;MSHFAIVAPPLYSHAVALHALALELARRGHRLTFLTGNVASLAEQETERVDFYPLPASVQQAQRSVQQQSNGNLLRLIAAMSSLTDVLCRELPAILQRLAVDSLIVDEMEPAGSLVAEALGLPFISIACALPVNREPGLPLPVMPFHYAEDKKALRRFQVSERIYDALMYPHGQTILRHSQRFGLAERRRLDECLSPLAQISQSVPALDFPRRALPECFHYVGALRYSPPPQVERLPHATPRIFASLGTLQGHRLRLFRKIARACASVGAEVTIAHCDGLTPAQADSLYACGATEVTNFVDQPRYVAESDLVITHGGLNTVLDALAAATPVLAVPLTFDQPAVAARLVYNGLGRRVSRFARQQTLADEIAQLLADETLRQRLATARQQLNDAGGTPRAATLIEQAMTGSKSVS
;
A
#
# COMPACT_ATOMS: atom_id res chain seq x y z
N MET A 1 -16.97 10.13 21.61
CA MET A 1 -16.02 11.03 20.90
C MET A 1 -14.63 10.71 21.43
N SER A 2 -13.68 10.40 20.56
CA SER A 2 -12.30 10.06 20.96
C SER A 2 -11.33 10.85 20.09
N HIS A 3 -10.12 11.07 20.61
CA HIS A 3 -9.03 11.69 19.89
C HIS A 3 -8.01 10.62 19.50
N PHE A 4 -7.82 10.37 18.20
CA PHE A 4 -6.87 9.42 17.67
C PHE A 4 -5.61 10.11 17.12
N ALA A 5 -4.44 9.58 17.45
CA ALA A 5 -3.21 9.93 16.74
C ALA A 5 -2.92 8.89 15.64
N ILE A 6 -2.49 9.33 14.47
CA ILE A 6 -2.14 8.47 13.34
C ILE A 6 -0.64 8.49 13.13
N VAL A 7 -0.01 7.30 13.20
CA VAL A 7 1.44 7.12 12.99
C VAL A 7 1.65 6.22 11.79
N ALA A 8 2.39 6.70 10.79
CA ALA A 8 2.66 5.98 9.55
C ALA A 8 4.03 6.32 8.97
N PRO A 9 4.59 5.47 8.09
CA PRO A 9 5.78 5.83 7.32
C PRO A 9 5.47 7.02 6.39
N PRO A 10 6.49 7.82 6.02
CA PRO A 10 6.31 9.02 5.20
C PRO A 10 6.11 8.68 3.70
N LEU A 11 5.19 7.77 3.41
CA LEU A 11 4.85 7.30 2.06
C LEU A 11 3.46 7.80 1.67
N TYR A 12 3.37 8.50 0.54
CA TYR A 12 2.14 9.11 0.06
C TYR A 12 0.97 8.12 -0.05
N SER A 13 1.22 6.92 -0.60
CA SER A 13 0.19 5.88 -0.77
C SER A 13 -0.41 5.39 0.56
N HIS A 14 0.37 5.35 1.65
CA HIS A 14 -0.09 5.02 2.99
C HIS A 14 -0.89 6.17 3.60
N ALA A 15 -0.35 7.38 3.48
CA ALA A 15 -0.99 8.58 4.01
C ALA A 15 -2.37 8.84 3.40
N VAL A 16 -2.55 8.65 2.09
CA VAL A 16 -3.86 8.79 1.40
C VAL A 16 -4.89 7.80 1.94
N ALA A 17 -4.53 6.54 2.13
CA ALA A 17 -5.43 5.52 2.67
C ALA A 17 -5.84 5.85 4.12
N LEU A 18 -4.87 6.23 4.96
CA LEU A 18 -5.14 6.63 6.35
C LEU A 18 -5.90 7.93 6.45
N HIS A 19 -5.69 8.88 5.53
CA HIS A 19 -6.44 10.13 5.51
C HIS A 19 -7.91 9.90 5.13
N ALA A 20 -8.19 9.01 4.17
CA ALA A 20 -9.56 8.61 3.87
C ALA A 20 -10.26 8.01 5.10
N LEU A 21 -9.57 7.16 5.86
CA LEU A 21 -10.06 6.61 7.12
C LEU A 21 -10.26 7.71 8.19
N ALA A 22 -9.34 8.65 8.29
CA ALA A 22 -9.43 9.77 9.21
C ALA A 22 -10.64 10.64 8.95
N LEU A 23 -10.92 10.99 7.69
CA LEU A 23 -12.11 11.76 7.34
C LEU A 23 -13.41 11.03 7.68
N GLU A 24 -13.48 9.71 7.49
CA GLU A 24 -14.64 8.93 7.90
C GLU A 24 -14.84 8.94 9.43
N LEU A 25 -13.78 8.76 10.21
CA LEU A 25 -13.84 8.86 11.66
C LEU A 25 -14.18 10.28 12.13
N ALA A 26 -13.67 11.31 11.46
CA ALA A 26 -14.01 12.70 11.74
C ALA A 26 -15.49 12.98 11.47
N ARG A 27 -16.05 12.45 10.38
CA ARG A 27 -17.48 12.51 10.06
C ARG A 27 -18.34 11.84 11.14
N ARG A 28 -17.82 10.81 11.81
CA ARG A 28 -18.46 10.12 12.95
C ARG A 28 -18.26 10.84 14.29
N GLY A 29 -17.58 11.98 14.28
CA GLY A 29 -17.44 12.85 15.46
C GLY A 29 -16.15 12.67 16.24
N HIS A 30 -15.17 11.88 15.76
CA HIS A 30 -13.85 11.75 16.37
C HIS A 30 -12.91 12.87 15.93
N ARG A 31 -11.87 13.12 16.72
CA ARG A 31 -10.76 14.00 16.37
C ARG A 31 -9.56 13.16 15.95
N LEU A 32 -8.86 13.57 14.90
CA LEU A 32 -7.71 12.87 14.33
C LEU A 32 -6.52 13.81 14.26
N THR A 33 -5.34 13.34 14.65
CA THR A 33 -4.09 14.09 14.51
C THR A 33 -3.03 13.23 13.83
N PHE A 34 -2.59 13.65 12.64
CA PHE A 34 -1.51 12.99 11.92
C PHE A 34 -0.15 13.34 12.52
N LEU A 35 0.62 12.31 12.82
CA LEU A 35 2.02 12.37 13.24
C LEU A 35 2.95 11.87 12.13
N THR A 36 2.58 12.09 10.89
CA THR A 36 3.32 11.70 9.68
C THR A 36 3.77 12.96 8.96
N GLY A 37 5.02 12.98 8.48
CA GLY A 37 5.57 14.17 7.82
C GLY A 37 5.03 14.38 6.43
N ASN A 38 5.14 15.62 6.06
CA ASN A 38 4.89 16.31 4.80
C ASN A 38 4.13 15.53 3.71
N VAL A 39 2.84 15.52 3.86
CA VAL A 39 1.88 15.20 2.82
C VAL A 39 1.12 16.49 2.50
N ALA A 40 1.85 17.49 2.01
CA ALA A 40 1.36 18.86 1.79
C ALA A 40 0.04 18.90 1.00
N SER A 41 -0.11 18.01 0.01
CA SER A 41 -1.35 17.87 -0.77
C SER A 41 -2.55 17.33 0.05
N LEU A 42 -2.31 16.66 1.18
CA LEU A 42 -3.37 16.22 2.09
C LEU A 42 -3.69 17.30 3.12
N ALA A 43 -2.73 18.12 3.51
CA ALA A 43 -2.94 19.24 4.42
C ALA A 43 -3.92 20.29 3.85
N GLU A 44 -4.02 20.40 2.51
CA GLU A 44 -5.02 21.24 1.85
C GLU A 44 -6.47 20.75 2.07
N GLN A 45 -6.63 19.51 2.57
CA GLN A 45 -7.92 18.89 2.91
C GLN A 45 -8.14 18.84 4.42
N GLU A 46 -7.46 19.68 5.20
CA GLU A 46 -7.69 19.81 6.63
C GLU A 46 -9.15 20.16 6.91
N THR A 47 -9.68 19.56 7.97
CA THR A 47 -11.00 19.84 8.50
C THR A 47 -10.87 20.21 9.97
N GLU A 48 -11.91 20.78 10.57
CA GLU A 48 -11.92 21.10 12.01
C GLU A 48 -11.57 19.91 12.93
N ARG A 49 -11.60 18.67 12.41
CA ARG A 49 -11.37 17.44 13.19
C ARG A 49 -10.20 16.60 12.73
N VAL A 50 -9.49 17.01 11.67
CA VAL A 50 -8.31 16.32 11.14
C VAL A 50 -7.17 17.31 11.06
N ASP A 51 -6.22 17.18 11.97
CA ASP A 51 -5.05 18.04 12.11
C ASP A 51 -3.75 17.33 11.66
N PHE A 52 -2.75 18.10 11.22
CA PHE A 52 -1.39 17.64 11.00
C PHE A 52 -0.47 18.28 12.05
N TYR A 53 0.09 17.46 12.94
CA TYR A 53 0.96 17.94 14.00
C TYR A 53 2.34 18.34 13.46
N PRO A 54 2.86 19.52 13.78
CA PRO A 54 4.19 19.94 13.37
C PRO A 54 5.26 19.13 14.11
N LEU A 55 5.81 18.13 13.41
CA LEU A 55 6.79 17.21 13.97
C LEU A 55 8.14 17.89 14.23
N PRO A 56 8.91 17.48 15.27
CA PRO A 56 10.25 17.94 15.52
C PRO A 56 11.17 17.79 14.31
N ALA A 57 12.19 18.67 14.19
CA ALA A 57 13.14 18.66 13.06
C ALA A 57 13.86 17.31 12.93
N SER A 58 14.16 16.65 14.05
CA SER A 58 14.76 15.30 14.10
C SER A 58 13.90 14.26 13.38
N VAL A 59 12.59 14.25 13.62
CA VAL A 59 11.63 13.35 12.96
C VAL A 59 11.51 13.71 11.49
N GLN A 60 11.34 14.99 11.14
CA GLN A 60 11.25 15.44 9.76
C GLN A 60 12.49 15.05 8.94
N GLN A 61 13.70 15.15 9.52
CA GLN A 61 14.92 14.74 8.86
C GLN A 61 14.96 13.23 8.62
N ALA A 62 14.58 12.42 9.62
CA ALA A 62 14.51 10.96 9.47
C ALA A 62 13.48 10.54 8.40
N GLN A 63 12.32 11.19 8.36
CA GLN A 63 11.29 10.96 7.34
C GLN A 63 11.79 11.29 5.93
N ARG A 64 12.46 12.44 5.75
CA ARG A 64 13.09 12.79 4.46
C ARG A 64 14.14 11.77 4.04
N SER A 65 14.91 11.22 4.99
CA SER A 65 15.88 10.17 4.69
C SER A 65 15.21 8.90 4.14
N VAL A 66 14.10 8.45 4.73
CA VAL A 66 13.33 7.30 4.22
C VAL A 66 12.82 7.59 2.81
N GLN A 67 12.22 8.76 2.56
CA GLN A 67 11.72 9.13 1.23
C GLN A 67 12.84 9.14 0.18
N GLN A 68 13.98 9.73 0.47
CA GLN A 68 15.12 9.79 -0.45
C GLN A 68 15.70 8.41 -0.74
N GLN A 69 15.73 7.51 0.23
CA GLN A 69 16.26 6.16 0.06
C GLN A 69 15.25 5.16 -0.55
N SER A 70 13.98 5.51 -0.65
CA SER A 70 12.94 4.63 -1.20
C SER A 70 13.19 4.16 -2.64
N ASN A 71 13.97 4.93 -3.43
CA ASN A 71 14.40 4.56 -4.78
C ASN A 71 15.88 4.16 -4.87
N GLY A 72 16.56 4.06 -3.72
CA GLY A 72 17.99 3.87 -3.61
C GLY A 72 18.42 2.45 -3.26
N ASN A 73 19.49 2.38 -2.49
CA ASN A 73 20.07 1.12 -2.02
C ASN A 73 19.24 0.57 -0.84
N LEU A 74 18.89 -0.73 -0.91
CA LEU A 74 18.08 -1.41 0.11
C LEU A 74 18.68 -1.29 1.53
N LEU A 75 19.98 -1.43 1.68
CA LEU A 75 20.63 -1.32 3.00
C LEU A 75 20.54 0.09 3.57
N ARG A 76 20.64 1.13 2.73
CA ARG A 76 20.44 2.51 3.15
C ARG A 76 18.99 2.78 3.53
N LEU A 77 18.05 2.21 2.81
CA LEU A 77 16.63 2.30 3.16
C LEU A 77 16.35 1.65 4.52
N ILE A 78 16.86 0.44 4.77
CA ILE A 78 16.72 -0.24 6.07
C ILE A 78 17.34 0.60 7.21
N ALA A 79 18.51 1.18 6.98
CA ALA A 79 19.14 2.08 7.95
C ALA A 79 18.29 3.35 8.21
N ALA A 80 17.69 3.92 7.17
CA ALA A 80 16.80 5.08 7.29
C ALA A 80 15.51 4.73 8.06
N MET A 81 14.90 3.56 7.78
CA MET A 81 13.74 3.04 8.53
C MET A 81 14.11 2.82 10.01
N SER A 82 15.25 2.20 10.28
CA SER A 82 15.77 2.00 11.63
C SER A 82 15.95 3.31 12.40
N SER A 83 16.50 4.33 11.72
CA SER A 83 16.68 5.68 12.29
C SER A 83 15.34 6.36 12.54
N LEU A 84 14.37 6.24 11.64
CA LEU A 84 13.03 6.82 11.82
C LEU A 84 12.33 6.21 13.03
N THR A 85 12.29 4.89 13.13
CA THR A 85 11.71 4.17 14.27
C THR A 85 12.40 4.60 15.58
N ASP A 86 13.73 4.72 15.60
CA ASP A 86 14.49 5.17 16.79
C ASP A 86 14.10 6.59 17.22
N VAL A 87 14.03 7.53 16.28
CA VAL A 87 13.65 8.91 16.58
C VAL A 87 12.19 9.00 17.02
N LEU A 88 11.28 8.31 16.35
CA LEU A 88 9.87 8.28 16.73
C LEU A 88 9.66 7.70 18.13
N CYS A 89 10.33 6.60 18.49
CA CYS A 89 10.26 6.05 19.84
C CYS A 89 10.78 7.02 20.93
N ARG A 90 11.62 7.97 20.58
CA ARG A 90 12.10 9.00 21.53
C ARG A 90 11.16 10.19 21.64
N GLU A 91 10.59 10.64 20.54
CA GLU A 91 9.80 11.88 20.45
C GLU A 91 8.30 11.68 20.72
N LEU A 92 7.72 10.56 20.24
CA LEU A 92 6.27 10.31 20.33
C LEU A 92 5.73 10.33 21.77
N PRO A 93 6.41 9.78 22.81
CA PRO A 93 5.84 9.78 24.15
C PRO A 93 5.43 11.18 24.64
N ALA A 94 6.30 12.17 24.49
CA ALA A 94 6.04 13.54 24.90
C ALA A 94 4.97 14.23 24.02
N ILE A 95 4.93 13.90 22.72
CA ILE A 95 3.94 14.43 21.78
C ILE A 95 2.56 13.90 22.14
N LEU A 96 2.42 12.58 22.33
CA LEU A 96 1.14 11.93 22.63
C LEU A 96 0.56 12.38 23.98
N GLN A 97 1.42 12.55 25.01
CA GLN A 97 1.00 13.10 26.30
C GLN A 97 0.50 14.54 26.17
N ARG A 98 1.19 15.39 25.40
CA ARG A 98 0.77 16.78 25.15
C ARG A 98 -0.55 16.86 24.40
N LEU A 99 -0.76 15.97 23.43
CA LEU A 99 -1.99 15.91 22.64
C LEU A 99 -3.17 15.30 23.41
N ALA A 100 -2.89 14.60 24.52
CA ALA A 100 -3.86 13.90 25.34
C ALA A 100 -4.79 13.01 24.47
N VAL A 101 -4.18 12.17 23.62
CA VAL A 101 -4.92 11.27 22.73
C VAL A 101 -5.48 10.08 23.49
N ASP A 102 -6.63 9.57 23.07
CA ASP A 102 -7.27 8.40 23.67
C ASP A 102 -6.70 7.08 23.13
N SER A 103 -6.19 7.08 21.89
CA SER A 103 -5.68 5.87 21.21
C SER A 103 -4.90 6.20 19.94
N LEU A 104 -4.24 5.17 19.37
CA LEU A 104 -3.48 5.31 18.15
C LEU A 104 -4.05 4.45 16.99
N ILE A 105 -3.92 4.98 15.78
CA ILE A 105 -4.05 4.24 14.52
C ILE A 105 -2.65 4.16 13.94
N VAL A 106 -2.11 2.94 13.83
CA VAL A 106 -0.71 2.70 13.48
C VAL A 106 -0.62 1.92 12.18
N ASP A 107 0.13 2.43 11.22
CA ASP A 107 0.49 1.66 10.03
C ASP A 107 1.49 0.56 10.41
N GLU A 108 1.27 -0.67 9.92
CA GLU A 108 2.10 -1.84 10.24
C GLU A 108 3.58 -1.68 9.86
N MET A 109 3.87 -0.76 8.94
CA MET A 109 5.25 -0.51 8.48
C MET A 109 6.04 0.42 9.41
N GLU A 110 5.40 1.04 10.44
CA GLU A 110 6.08 1.91 11.42
C GLU A 110 5.83 1.42 12.86
N PRO A 111 6.69 0.52 13.38
CA PRO A 111 6.51 -0.11 14.68
C PRO A 111 6.64 0.83 15.89
N ALA A 112 7.18 2.04 15.71
CA ALA A 112 7.31 2.99 16.82
C ALA A 112 5.94 3.37 17.39
N GLY A 113 4.91 3.48 16.55
CA GLY A 113 3.55 3.79 17.00
C GLY A 113 3.02 2.77 18.00
N SER A 114 3.14 1.48 17.69
CA SER A 114 2.68 0.39 18.57
C SER A 114 3.52 0.28 19.85
N LEU A 115 4.85 0.35 19.74
CA LEU A 115 5.75 0.29 20.90
C LEU A 115 5.48 1.42 21.90
N VAL A 116 5.28 2.63 21.40
CA VAL A 116 4.98 3.79 22.26
C VAL A 116 3.56 3.73 22.82
N ALA A 117 2.58 3.28 22.04
CA ALA A 117 1.22 3.11 22.52
C ALA A 117 1.17 2.16 23.72
N GLU A 118 1.80 0.98 23.61
CA GLU A 118 1.87 0.02 24.73
C GLU A 118 2.63 0.58 25.93
N ALA A 119 3.76 1.28 25.69
CA ALA A 119 4.53 1.89 26.78
C ALA A 119 3.75 2.94 27.57
N LEU A 120 2.79 3.60 26.93
CA LEU A 120 1.91 4.60 27.56
C LEU A 120 0.56 4.01 28.04
N GLY A 121 0.34 2.71 27.85
CA GLY A 121 -0.95 2.08 28.15
C GLY A 121 -2.10 2.55 27.26
N LEU A 122 -1.80 3.10 26.07
CA LEU A 122 -2.80 3.55 25.12
C LEU A 122 -3.24 2.41 24.19
N PRO A 123 -4.53 2.18 24.01
CA PRO A 123 -5.01 1.23 23.02
C PRO A 123 -4.59 1.70 21.60
N PHE A 124 -4.31 0.72 20.71
CA PHE A 124 -3.97 1.04 19.34
C PHE A 124 -4.53 0.00 18.36
N ILE A 125 -4.67 0.41 17.11
CA ILE A 125 -5.16 -0.40 16.00
C ILE A 125 -4.09 -0.43 14.91
N SER A 126 -3.81 -1.62 14.35
CA SER A 126 -2.89 -1.76 13.22
C SER A 126 -3.62 -1.68 11.89
N ILE A 127 -3.08 -0.89 10.95
CA ILE A 127 -3.61 -0.75 9.59
C ILE A 127 -2.56 -1.23 8.58
N ALA A 128 -2.92 -2.20 7.75
CA ALA A 128 -2.15 -2.64 6.61
C ALA A 128 -2.53 -1.84 5.36
N CYS A 129 -1.80 -0.75 5.11
CA CYS A 129 -1.92 0.04 3.87
C CYS A 129 -1.19 -0.60 2.68
N ALA A 130 -0.31 -1.58 2.93
CA ALA A 130 0.32 -2.50 1.97
C ALA A 130 -0.22 -3.92 2.19
N LEU A 131 0.47 -4.95 1.63
CA LEU A 131 0.16 -6.33 1.99
C LEU A 131 0.44 -6.57 3.48
N PRO A 132 -0.46 -7.30 4.21
CA PRO A 132 -0.30 -7.54 5.64
C PRO A 132 1.05 -8.17 5.98
N VAL A 133 1.71 -7.67 7.03
CA VAL A 133 3.01 -8.19 7.50
C VAL A 133 2.87 -9.47 8.32
N ASN A 134 1.66 -9.92 8.62
CA ASN A 134 1.40 -11.18 9.32
C ASN A 134 2.11 -12.34 8.64
N ARG A 135 2.95 -13.03 9.39
CA ARG A 135 3.64 -14.22 8.91
C ARG A 135 2.79 -15.47 9.13
N GLU A 136 2.87 -16.38 8.18
CA GLU A 136 2.20 -17.67 8.28
C GLU A 136 3.09 -18.77 7.70
N PRO A 137 3.32 -19.88 8.43
CA PRO A 137 4.10 -21.00 7.90
C PRO A 137 3.51 -21.50 6.58
N GLY A 138 4.36 -21.67 5.56
CA GLY A 138 3.92 -22.13 4.24
C GLY A 138 3.53 -21.02 3.27
N LEU A 139 3.58 -19.76 3.69
CA LEU A 139 3.38 -18.61 2.81
C LEU A 139 4.69 -17.83 2.60
N PRO A 140 4.91 -17.28 1.39
CA PRO A 140 6.02 -16.35 1.19
C PRO A 140 5.72 -15.01 1.86
N LEU A 141 6.77 -14.33 2.37
CA LEU A 141 6.65 -12.99 2.93
C LEU A 141 6.05 -11.97 1.93
N PRO A 142 5.38 -10.92 2.43
CA PRO A 142 4.64 -9.95 1.60
C PRO A 142 5.53 -9.06 0.70
N VAL A 143 6.84 -9.29 0.69
CA VAL A 143 7.81 -8.63 -0.20
C VAL A 143 8.44 -9.58 -1.21
N MET A 144 8.11 -10.89 -1.16
CA MET A 144 8.72 -11.92 -2.00
C MET A 144 7.94 -12.15 -3.30
N PRO A 145 8.63 -12.34 -4.45
CA PRO A 145 8.01 -12.48 -5.76
C PRO A 145 7.48 -13.89 -6.04
N PHE A 146 7.34 -14.73 -5.02
CA PHE A 146 7.05 -16.15 -5.21
C PHE A 146 5.56 -16.40 -5.39
N HIS A 147 5.24 -17.35 -6.28
CA HIS A 147 3.90 -17.92 -6.35
C HIS A 147 3.68 -18.86 -5.17
N TYR A 148 2.43 -18.94 -4.73
CA TYR A 148 2.01 -19.92 -3.73
C TYR A 148 2.12 -21.33 -4.28
N ALA A 149 2.72 -22.23 -3.50
CA ALA A 149 2.76 -23.67 -3.75
C ALA A 149 3.04 -24.38 -2.42
N GLU A 150 2.52 -25.60 -2.27
CA GLU A 150 2.60 -26.41 -1.05
C GLU A 150 3.64 -27.55 -1.16
N ASP A 151 4.37 -27.64 -2.29
CA ASP A 151 5.40 -28.63 -2.45
C ASP A 151 6.65 -28.34 -1.57
N LYS A 152 7.40 -29.40 -1.26
CA LYS A 152 8.57 -29.31 -0.37
C LYS A 152 9.63 -28.30 -0.85
N LYS A 153 9.77 -28.12 -2.17
CA LYS A 153 10.76 -27.20 -2.75
C LYS A 153 10.32 -25.74 -2.55
N ALA A 154 9.05 -25.44 -2.74
CA ALA A 154 8.47 -24.14 -2.49
C ALA A 154 8.56 -23.76 -1.01
N LEU A 155 8.13 -24.65 -0.11
CA LEU A 155 8.20 -24.43 1.34
C LEU A 155 9.63 -24.16 1.81
N ARG A 156 10.60 -24.95 1.34
CA ARG A 156 12.02 -24.71 1.63
C ARG A 156 12.50 -23.36 1.12
N ARG A 157 12.08 -22.96 -0.10
CA ARG A 157 12.41 -21.66 -0.67
C ARG A 157 11.84 -20.52 0.16
N PHE A 158 10.59 -20.63 0.65
CA PHE A 158 9.98 -19.64 1.52
C PHE A 158 10.75 -19.49 2.83
N GLN A 159 11.06 -20.58 3.51
CA GLN A 159 11.85 -20.57 4.75
C GLN A 159 13.24 -19.96 4.56
N VAL A 160 13.94 -20.30 3.47
CA VAL A 160 15.26 -19.71 3.19
C VAL A 160 15.16 -18.22 2.92
N SER A 161 14.17 -17.79 2.13
CA SER A 161 13.96 -16.38 1.84
C SER A 161 13.58 -15.57 3.07
N GLU A 162 12.82 -16.16 3.98
CA GLU A 162 12.47 -15.56 5.27
C GLU A 162 13.72 -15.32 6.13
N ARG A 163 14.60 -16.31 6.25
CA ARG A 163 15.88 -16.16 6.98
C ARG A 163 16.77 -15.08 6.36
N ILE A 164 16.84 -15.02 5.02
CA ILE A 164 17.60 -13.97 4.32
C ILE A 164 16.99 -12.59 4.59
N TYR A 165 15.67 -12.47 4.54
CA TYR A 165 14.96 -11.23 4.85
C TYR A 165 15.23 -10.79 6.29
N ASP A 166 15.15 -11.70 7.26
CA ASP A 166 15.41 -11.38 8.67
C ASP A 166 16.85 -10.95 8.89
N ALA A 167 17.81 -11.58 8.21
CA ALA A 167 19.22 -11.16 8.25
C ALA A 167 19.43 -9.76 7.64
N LEU A 168 18.73 -9.42 6.55
CA LEU A 168 18.77 -8.07 5.96
C LEU A 168 18.12 -7.03 6.87
N MET A 169 17.00 -7.35 7.50
CA MET A 169 16.26 -6.48 8.41
C MET A 169 16.86 -6.42 9.83
N TYR A 170 17.95 -7.15 10.09
CA TYR A 170 18.57 -7.20 11.41
C TYR A 170 18.83 -5.83 12.04
N PRO A 171 19.35 -4.79 11.34
CA PRO A 171 19.56 -3.47 11.93
C PRO A 171 18.25 -2.83 12.43
N HIS A 172 17.17 -2.95 11.67
CA HIS A 172 15.84 -2.47 12.07
C HIS A 172 15.29 -3.28 13.25
N GLY A 173 15.44 -4.61 13.19
CA GLY A 173 15.06 -5.51 14.29
C GLY A 173 15.79 -5.20 15.61
N GLN A 174 17.07 -4.82 15.57
CA GLN A 174 17.80 -4.39 16.77
C GLN A 174 17.28 -3.07 17.33
N THR A 175 16.78 -2.18 16.48
CA THR A 175 16.15 -0.93 16.97
C THR A 175 14.80 -1.23 17.63
N ILE A 176 13.97 -2.09 17.05
CA ILE A 176 12.72 -2.55 17.67
C ILE A 176 13.00 -3.21 19.02
N LEU A 177 13.97 -4.13 19.09
CA LEU A 177 14.38 -4.81 20.32
C LEU A 177 14.81 -3.83 21.42
N ARG A 178 15.70 -2.90 21.09
CA ARG A 178 16.21 -1.91 22.05
C ARG A 178 15.07 -1.08 22.65
N HIS A 179 14.11 -0.66 21.85
CA HIS A 179 12.97 0.13 22.35
C HIS A 179 11.93 -0.70 23.08
N SER A 180 11.65 -1.95 22.68
CA SER A 180 10.81 -2.84 23.48
C SER A 180 11.39 -3.07 24.87
N GLN A 181 12.71 -3.31 24.99
CA GLN A 181 13.41 -3.43 26.28
C GLN A 181 13.38 -2.13 27.09
N ARG A 182 13.68 -0.97 26.43
CA ARG A 182 13.63 0.35 27.07
C ARG A 182 12.25 0.66 27.68
N PHE A 183 11.20 0.23 27.03
CA PHE A 183 9.80 0.44 27.47
C PHE A 183 9.30 -0.63 28.43
N GLY A 184 10.10 -1.65 28.76
CA GLY A 184 9.68 -2.76 29.62
C GLY A 184 8.66 -3.70 28.96
N LEU A 185 8.61 -3.73 27.64
CA LEU A 185 7.72 -4.58 26.87
C LEU A 185 8.35 -5.96 26.59
N ALA A 186 7.55 -6.93 26.16
CA ALA A 186 8.08 -8.19 25.64
C ALA A 186 9.05 -7.92 24.47
N GLU A 187 10.12 -8.72 24.39
CA GLU A 187 11.12 -8.56 23.33
C GLU A 187 10.50 -8.81 21.96
N ARG A 188 10.75 -7.86 21.04
CA ARG A 188 10.30 -7.89 19.64
C ARG A 188 11.44 -7.53 18.73
N ARG A 189 11.47 -8.11 17.54
CA ARG A 189 12.49 -7.87 16.51
C ARG A 189 11.89 -7.71 15.11
N ARG A 190 10.60 -7.96 14.92
CA ARG A 190 9.93 -7.98 13.63
C ARG A 190 8.66 -7.13 13.66
N LEU A 191 8.24 -6.67 12.49
CA LEU A 191 7.02 -5.88 12.33
C LEU A 191 5.77 -6.67 12.75
N ASP A 192 5.70 -7.96 12.38
CA ASP A 192 4.56 -8.83 12.73
C ASP A 192 4.43 -9.06 14.24
N GLU A 193 5.48 -8.86 15.02
CA GLU A 193 5.46 -8.92 16.49
C GLU A 193 4.95 -7.61 17.14
N CYS A 194 4.78 -6.55 16.35
CA CYS A 194 4.35 -5.24 16.82
C CYS A 194 2.88 -4.92 16.47
N LEU A 195 2.12 -5.91 15.99
CA LEU A 195 0.73 -5.72 15.59
C LEU A 195 -0.21 -5.61 16.78
N SER A 196 -1.31 -4.90 16.60
CA SER A 196 -2.34 -4.72 17.63
C SER A 196 -3.04 -6.04 17.96
N PRO A 197 -3.23 -6.34 19.25
CA PRO A 197 -4.10 -7.44 19.67
C PRO A 197 -5.60 -7.08 19.65
N LEU A 198 -5.95 -5.79 19.46
CA LEU A 198 -7.33 -5.32 19.48
C LEU A 198 -7.99 -5.42 18.11
N ALA A 199 -7.32 -4.91 17.07
CA ALA A 199 -7.75 -5.04 15.68
C ALA A 199 -6.57 -4.83 14.72
N GLN A 200 -6.54 -5.64 13.66
CA GLN A 200 -5.62 -5.55 12.53
C GLN A 200 -6.46 -5.43 11.27
N ILE A 201 -6.39 -4.28 10.61
CA ILE A 201 -7.29 -3.92 9.51
C ILE A 201 -6.48 -3.82 8.22
N SER A 202 -6.81 -4.66 7.25
CA SER A 202 -6.14 -4.67 5.93
C SER A 202 -7.05 -4.12 4.85
N GLN A 203 -6.53 -3.20 4.04
CA GLN A 203 -7.23 -2.72 2.84
C GLN A 203 -7.26 -3.73 1.68
N SER A 204 -6.70 -4.93 1.86
CA SER A 204 -6.80 -6.02 0.90
C SER A 204 -8.12 -6.79 1.05
N VAL A 205 -8.28 -7.83 0.23
CA VAL A 205 -9.38 -8.80 0.28
C VAL A 205 -8.85 -10.21 0.07
N PRO A 206 -9.56 -11.28 0.52
CA PRO A 206 -9.15 -12.66 0.29
C PRO A 206 -8.94 -12.99 -1.20
N ALA A 207 -9.73 -12.38 -2.10
CA ALA A 207 -9.57 -12.52 -3.55
C ALA A 207 -8.20 -12.05 -4.08
N LEU A 208 -7.47 -11.21 -3.35
CA LEU A 208 -6.13 -10.72 -3.69
C LEU A 208 -5.08 -11.22 -2.69
N ASP A 209 -5.29 -12.33 -2.01
CA ASP A 209 -4.26 -12.93 -1.15
C ASP A 209 -4.06 -14.40 -1.48
N PHE A 210 -3.02 -14.99 -0.93
CA PHE A 210 -2.85 -16.43 -0.88
C PHE A 210 -3.78 -17.03 0.19
N PRO A 211 -4.09 -18.34 0.14
CA PRO A 211 -4.91 -18.97 1.16
C PRO A 211 -4.30 -18.80 2.55
N ARG A 212 -4.97 -18.06 3.44
CA ARG A 212 -4.58 -17.83 4.82
C ARG A 212 -5.30 -18.79 5.74
N ARG A 213 -4.57 -19.40 6.70
CA ARG A 213 -5.10 -20.41 7.66
C ARG A 213 -4.85 -20.04 9.13
N ALA A 214 -3.97 -19.07 9.38
CA ALA A 214 -3.51 -18.71 10.72
C ALA A 214 -3.52 -17.20 10.98
N LEU A 215 -4.43 -16.46 10.34
CA LEU A 215 -4.67 -15.08 10.73
C LEU A 215 -5.34 -15.02 12.11
N PRO A 216 -4.97 -14.07 12.99
CA PRO A 216 -5.62 -13.91 14.28
C PRO A 216 -7.08 -13.48 14.13
N GLU A 217 -7.93 -13.76 15.11
CA GLU A 217 -9.35 -13.39 15.09
C GLU A 217 -9.58 -11.87 14.96
N CYS A 218 -8.65 -11.08 15.48
CA CYS A 218 -8.68 -9.63 15.37
C CYS A 218 -8.25 -9.08 13.98
N PHE A 219 -7.92 -9.94 13.02
CA PHE A 219 -7.56 -9.54 11.67
C PHE A 219 -8.81 -9.43 10.79
N HIS A 220 -8.91 -8.32 10.04
CA HIS A 220 -10.06 -8.03 9.18
C HIS A 220 -9.61 -7.54 7.80
N TYR A 221 -10.07 -8.22 6.75
CA TYR A 221 -10.06 -7.66 5.40
C TYR A 221 -11.24 -6.71 5.25
N VAL A 222 -10.96 -5.46 4.88
CA VAL A 222 -12.03 -4.44 4.71
C VAL A 222 -12.13 -3.92 3.27
N GLY A 223 -11.18 -4.25 2.40
CA GLY A 223 -11.12 -3.67 1.07
C GLY A 223 -10.49 -2.26 1.07
N ALA A 224 -10.50 -1.63 -0.08
CA ALA A 224 -9.79 -0.38 -0.31
C ALA A 224 -10.25 0.76 0.62
N LEU A 225 -9.28 1.43 1.26
CA LEU A 225 -9.51 2.65 2.03
C LEU A 225 -9.50 3.85 1.08
N ARG A 226 -10.68 4.40 0.79
CA ARG A 226 -10.88 5.49 -0.17
C ARG A 226 -11.85 6.54 0.37
N TYR A 227 -11.73 7.76 -0.14
CA TYR A 227 -12.62 8.89 0.19
C TYR A 227 -14.05 8.68 -0.29
N SER A 228 -14.18 8.04 -1.44
CA SER A 228 -15.45 7.77 -2.10
C SER A 228 -15.46 6.36 -2.65
N PRO A 229 -16.65 5.76 -2.83
CA PRO A 229 -16.77 4.55 -3.62
C PRO A 229 -16.15 4.74 -5.01
N PRO A 230 -15.63 3.68 -5.64
CA PRO A 230 -15.12 3.77 -7.00
C PRO A 230 -16.21 4.27 -7.95
N PRO A 231 -15.86 5.10 -8.95
CA PRO A 231 -16.82 5.62 -9.89
C PRO A 231 -17.49 4.46 -10.63
N GLN A 232 -18.82 4.47 -10.67
CA GLN A 232 -19.59 3.54 -11.50
C GLN A 232 -19.59 4.08 -12.93
N VAL A 233 -18.65 3.62 -13.73
CA VAL A 233 -18.57 3.95 -15.15
C VAL A 233 -19.25 2.84 -15.95
N GLU A 234 -20.25 3.18 -16.72
CA GLU A 234 -20.78 2.28 -17.73
C GLU A 234 -19.73 2.13 -18.85
N ARG A 235 -19.16 0.93 -18.95
CA ARG A 235 -18.18 0.65 -20.01
C ARG A 235 -18.89 0.48 -21.34
N LEU A 236 -18.89 1.53 -22.12
CA LEU A 236 -19.22 1.43 -23.54
C LEU A 236 -18.07 0.76 -24.29
N PRO A 237 -18.35 -0.17 -25.23
CA PRO A 237 -17.31 -0.73 -26.08
C PRO A 237 -16.60 0.38 -26.85
N HIS A 238 -15.29 0.49 -26.67
CA HIS A 238 -14.48 1.41 -27.46
C HIS A 238 -14.05 0.74 -28.78
N ALA A 239 -14.07 1.49 -29.86
CA ALA A 239 -13.55 0.99 -31.15
C ALA A 239 -12.04 0.69 -31.08
N THR A 240 -11.32 1.45 -30.27
CA THR A 240 -9.89 1.30 -29.98
C THR A 240 -9.72 1.03 -28.48
N PRO A 241 -9.01 -0.03 -28.06
CA PRO A 241 -8.77 -0.31 -26.64
C PRO A 241 -8.05 0.85 -25.95
N ARG A 242 -8.50 1.23 -24.77
CA ARG A 242 -7.91 2.29 -23.95
C ARG A 242 -7.11 1.69 -22.80
N ILE A 243 -5.86 2.10 -22.66
CA ILE A 243 -4.94 1.60 -21.65
C ILE A 243 -4.49 2.76 -20.75
N PHE A 244 -4.60 2.59 -19.45
CA PHE A 244 -4.01 3.48 -18.46
C PHE A 244 -2.68 2.91 -17.98
N ALA A 245 -1.61 3.71 -17.97
CA ALA A 245 -0.28 3.30 -17.54
C ALA A 245 0.27 4.23 -16.45
N SER A 246 0.55 3.69 -15.27
CA SER A 246 1.21 4.43 -14.19
C SER A 246 2.15 3.53 -13.39
N LEU A 247 3.34 4.06 -13.08
CA LEU A 247 4.33 3.38 -12.24
C LEU A 247 4.34 3.91 -10.80
N GLY A 248 3.34 4.73 -10.44
CA GLY A 248 3.19 5.33 -9.12
C GLY A 248 4.17 6.47 -8.84
N THR A 249 3.97 7.14 -7.72
CA THR A 249 4.68 8.37 -7.33
C THR A 249 6.19 8.19 -7.15
N LEU A 250 6.65 7.00 -6.74
CA LEU A 250 8.07 6.74 -6.53
C LEU A 250 8.83 6.34 -7.81
N GLN A 251 8.15 5.82 -8.84
CA GLN A 251 8.79 5.23 -10.02
C GLN A 251 8.50 6.00 -11.33
N GLY A 252 7.86 7.15 -11.24
CA GLY A 252 7.49 7.98 -12.40
C GLY A 252 8.68 8.46 -13.27
N HIS A 253 9.90 8.41 -12.74
CA HIS A 253 11.14 8.74 -13.47
C HIS A 253 11.60 7.69 -14.50
N ARG A 254 10.91 6.57 -14.63
CA ARG A 254 11.30 5.43 -15.48
C ARG A 254 11.01 5.63 -16.97
N LEU A 255 11.52 6.69 -17.57
CA LEU A 255 11.29 7.05 -18.99
C LEU A 255 11.48 5.88 -19.97
N ARG A 256 12.56 5.06 -19.80
CA ARG A 256 12.81 3.91 -20.70
C ARG A 256 11.69 2.87 -20.64
N LEU A 257 11.09 2.66 -19.48
CA LEU A 257 9.98 1.74 -19.33
C LEU A 257 8.70 2.33 -19.94
N PHE A 258 8.39 3.59 -19.69
CA PHE A 258 7.26 4.27 -20.34
C PHE A 258 7.34 4.26 -21.86
N ARG A 259 8.53 4.53 -22.45
CA ARG A 259 8.74 4.40 -23.90
C ARG A 259 8.44 3.00 -24.42
N LYS A 260 8.84 1.95 -23.66
CA LYS A 260 8.56 0.56 -24.01
C LYS A 260 7.07 0.27 -23.95
N ILE A 261 6.38 0.74 -22.91
CA ILE A 261 4.93 0.59 -22.73
C ILE A 261 4.20 1.27 -23.89
N ALA A 262 4.51 2.55 -24.19
CA ALA A 262 3.87 3.29 -25.27
C ALA A 262 3.99 2.57 -26.62
N ARG A 263 5.20 2.11 -26.98
CA ARG A 263 5.42 1.34 -28.22
C ARG A 263 4.68 0.01 -28.26
N ALA A 264 4.60 -0.68 -27.13
CA ALA A 264 3.86 -1.95 -27.04
C ALA A 264 2.34 -1.72 -27.24
N CYS A 265 1.77 -0.70 -26.61
CA CYS A 265 0.37 -0.32 -26.80
C CYS A 265 0.09 0.09 -28.25
N ALA A 266 0.91 0.93 -28.84
CA ALA A 266 0.77 1.32 -30.25
C ALA A 266 0.85 0.12 -31.21
N SER A 267 1.74 -0.87 -30.93
CA SER A 267 1.88 -2.04 -31.81
C SER A 267 0.66 -2.99 -31.78
N VAL A 268 -0.20 -2.91 -30.77
CA VAL A 268 -1.47 -3.64 -30.69
C VAL A 268 -2.69 -2.77 -31.05
N GLY A 269 -2.47 -1.56 -31.54
CA GLY A 269 -3.52 -0.63 -31.94
C GLY A 269 -4.32 -0.06 -30.78
N ALA A 270 -3.73 0.04 -29.58
CA ALA A 270 -4.37 0.60 -28.40
C ALA A 270 -3.94 2.04 -28.12
N GLU A 271 -4.86 2.86 -27.63
CA GLU A 271 -4.58 4.18 -27.05
C GLU A 271 -3.99 4.00 -25.65
N VAL A 272 -2.99 4.83 -25.29
CA VAL A 272 -2.42 4.79 -23.93
C VAL A 272 -2.28 6.17 -23.31
N THR A 273 -2.89 6.35 -22.14
CA THR A 273 -2.65 7.48 -21.24
C THR A 273 -1.56 7.11 -20.24
N ILE A 274 -0.50 7.91 -20.14
CA ILE A 274 0.60 7.72 -19.21
C ILE A 274 0.59 8.81 -18.14
N ALA A 275 0.42 8.39 -16.86
CA ALA A 275 0.57 9.27 -15.70
C ALA A 275 1.93 9.04 -15.04
N HIS A 276 2.82 10.05 -15.07
CA HIS A 276 4.20 9.91 -14.58
C HIS A 276 4.46 10.54 -13.20
N CYS A 277 3.46 11.11 -12.54
CA CYS A 277 3.54 11.61 -11.16
C CYS A 277 4.76 12.53 -10.91
N ASP A 278 4.95 13.55 -11.73
CA ASP A 278 6.08 14.49 -11.72
C ASP A 278 7.47 13.86 -11.88
N GLY A 279 7.53 12.59 -12.30
CA GLY A 279 8.80 11.86 -12.45
C GLY A 279 9.56 12.17 -13.74
N LEU A 280 8.94 12.86 -14.73
CA LEU A 280 9.55 13.22 -16.01
C LEU A 280 9.62 14.74 -16.18
N THR A 281 10.68 15.19 -16.86
CA THR A 281 10.72 16.58 -17.35
C THR A 281 9.76 16.76 -18.53
N PRO A 282 9.32 18.00 -18.85
CA PRO A 282 8.44 18.26 -20.01
C PRO A 282 8.97 17.64 -21.30
N ALA A 283 10.25 17.84 -21.63
CA ALA A 283 10.85 17.26 -22.82
C ALA A 283 10.89 15.72 -22.83
N GLN A 284 11.01 15.09 -21.66
CA GLN A 284 10.91 13.64 -21.53
C GLN A 284 9.47 13.16 -21.73
N ALA A 285 8.49 13.85 -21.16
CA ALA A 285 7.08 13.57 -21.35
C ALA A 285 6.69 13.70 -22.83
N ASP A 286 7.06 14.80 -23.48
CA ASP A 286 6.82 15.03 -24.91
C ASP A 286 7.40 13.93 -25.80
N SER A 287 8.56 13.39 -25.43
CA SER A 287 9.19 12.29 -26.19
C SER A 287 8.39 10.99 -26.19
N LEU A 288 7.38 10.83 -25.32
CA LEU A 288 6.52 9.65 -25.27
C LEU A 288 5.46 9.64 -26.38
N TYR A 289 5.02 10.80 -26.85
CA TYR A 289 4.11 10.90 -28.02
C TYR A 289 4.75 10.28 -29.26
N ALA A 290 6.05 10.54 -29.51
CA ALA A 290 6.80 9.90 -30.59
C ALA A 290 6.98 8.38 -30.40
N CYS A 291 6.69 7.85 -29.23
CA CYS A 291 6.68 6.41 -28.95
C CYS A 291 5.28 5.79 -29.05
N GLY A 292 4.25 6.58 -29.36
CA GLY A 292 2.86 6.11 -29.51
C GLY A 292 1.98 6.33 -28.29
N ALA A 293 2.40 7.17 -27.31
CA ALA A 293 1.48 7.60 -26.25
C ALA A 293 0.40 8.51 -26.82
N THR A 294 -0.85 8.32 -26.38
CA THR A 294 -1.99 9.15 -26.79
C THR A 294 -2.12 10.38 -25.89
N GLU A 295 -1.86 10.19 -24.62
CA GLU A 295 -1.89 11.24 -23.61
C GLU A 295 -0.74 11.02 -22.61
N VAL A 296 -0.09 12.11 -22.18
CA VAL A 296 0.95 12.08 -21.13
C VAL A 296 0.68 13.19 -20.14
N THR A 297 0.59 12.84 -18.87
CA THR A 297 0.20 13.78 -17.80
C THR A 297 0.95 13.52 -16.50
N ASN A 298 0.99 14.51 -15.62
CA ASN A 298 1.57 14.38 -14.29
C ASN A 298 0.70 13.54 -13.37
N PHE A 299 -0.51 14.01 -13.10
CA PHE A 299 -1.48 13.38 -12.21
C PHE A 299 -2.84 13.30 -12.87
N VAL A 300 -3.61 12.30 -12.45
CA VAL A 300 -4.99 12.08 -12.87
C VAL A 300 -5.83 11.69 -11.66
N ASP A 301 -7.14 11.79 -11.80
CA ASP A 301 -8.07 11.05 -10.94
C ASP A 301 -7.95 9.54 -11.28
N GLN A 302 -7.02 8.87 -10.60
CA GLN A 302 -6.64 7.48 -10.91
C GLN A 302 -7.83 6.52 -10.89
N PRO A 303 -8.74 6.52 -9.89
CA PRO A 303 -9.91 5.66 -9.89
C PRO A 303 -10.77 5.81 -11.15
N ARG A 304 -10.94 7.03 -11.62
CA ARG A 304 -11.71 7.33 -12.84
C ARG A 304 -10.99 6.80 -14.08
N TYR A 305 -9.72 7.13 -14.28
CA TYR A 305 -8.96 6.67 -15.45
C TYR A 305 -8.85 5.14 -15.50
N VAL A 306 -8.70 4.49 -14.35
CA VAL A 306 -8.73 3.03 -14.23
C VAL A 306 -10.09 2.46 -14.64
N ALA A 307 -11.19 3.08 -14.21
CA ALA A 307 -12.55 2.63 -14.52
C ALA A 307 -12.90 2.82 -16.00
N GLU A 308 -12.40 3.87 -16.66
CA GLU A 308 -12.60 4.20 -18.06
C GLU A 308 -11.67 3.38 -19.01
N SER A 309 -10.72 2.60 -18.48
CA SER A 309 -9.73 1.86 -19.26
C SER A 309 -10.11 0.38 -19.43
N ASP A 310 -9.72 -0.20 -20.57
CA ASP A 310 -9.86 -1.64 -20.85
C ASP A 310 -8.74 -2.47 -20.21
N LEU A 311 -7.61 -1.83 -19.89
CA LEU A 311 -6.45 -2.45 -19.25
C LEU A 311 -5.65 -1.40 -18.47
N VAL A 312 -5.14 -1.80 -17.31
CA VAL A 312 -4.17 -1.01 -16.52
C VAL A 312 -2.78 -1.65 -16.58
N ILE A 313 -1.77 -0.85 -16.94
CA ILE A 313 -0.36 -1.23 -16.82
C ILE A 313 0.23 -0.50 -15.62
N THR A 314 0.64 -1.25 -14.59
CA THR A 314 1.12 -0.66 -13.34
C THR A 314 2.37 -1.36 -12.80
N HIS A 315 3.10 -0.69 -11.92
CA HIS A 315 4.19 -1.32 -11.15
C HIS A 315 3.69 -2.38 -10.14
N GLY A 316 2.37 -2.55 -9.98
CA GLY A 316 1.80 -3.49 -9.02
C GLY A 316 1.68 -2.93 -7.61
N GLY A 317 1.63 -1.60 -7.44
CA GLY A 317 1.30 -0.99 -6.16
C GLY A 317 -0.12 -1.36 -5.73
N LEU A 318 -0.29 -1.73 -4.45
CA LEU A 318 -1.55 -2.27 -3.94
C LEU A 318 -2.73 -1.33 -4.22
N ASN A 319 -2.57 -0.02 -4.01
CA ASN A 319 -3.65 0.94 -4.24
C ASN A 319 -4.17 0.91 -5.69
N THR A 320 -3.26 0.92 -6.68
CA THR A 320 -3.66 0.88 -8.10
C THR A 320 -4.31 -0.46 -8.46
N VAL A 321 -3.82 -1.57 -7.89
CA VAL A 321 -4.42 -2.89 -8.10
C VAL A 321 -5.82 -2.96 -7.48
N LEU A 322 -6.04 -2.41 -6.29
CA LEU A 322 -7.36 -2.34 -5.67
C LEU A 322 -8.33 -1.46 -6.46
N ASP A 323 -7.87 -0.33 -7.01
CA ASP A 323 -8.68 0.52 -7.88
C ASP A 323 -9.08 -0.25 -9.16
N ALA A 324 -8.15 -1.02 -9.73
CA ALA A 324 -8.43 -1.86 -10.89
C ALA A 324 -9.43 -2.98 -10.57
N LEU A 325 -9.32 -3.64 -9.42
CA LEU A 325 -10.29 -4.65 -8.97
C LEU A 325 -11.66 -4.03 -8.71
N ALA A 326 -11.72 -2.87 -8.10
CA ALA A 326 -12.96 -2.12 -7.86
C ALA A 326 -13.69 -1.76 -9.17
N ALA A 327 -12.93 -1.48 -10.23
CA ALA A 327 -13.44 -1.21 -11.57
C ALA A 327 -13.60 -2.47 -12.42
N ALA A 328 -13.21 -3.65 -11.94
CA ALA A 328 -13.09 -4.89 -12.72
C ALA A 328 -12.25 -4.70 -14.01
N THR A 329 -11.17 -3.91 -13.91
CA THR A 329 -10.24 -3.64 -15.01
C THR A 329 -9.07 -4.62 -14.97
N PRO A 330 -8.73 -5.31 -16.06
CA PRO A 330 -7.56 -6.15 -16.17
C PRO A 330 -6.26 -5.41 -15.80
N VAL A 331 -5.30 -6.12 -15.20
CA VAL A 331 -4.02 -5.56 -14.78
C VAL A 331 -2.84 -6.30 -15.42
N LEU A 332 -1.93 -5.54 -16.04
CA LEU A 332 -0.59 -6.00 -16.39
C LEU A 332 0.41 -5.37 -15.40
N ALA A 333 0.89 -6.17 -14.47
CA ALA A 333 1.86 -5.72 -13.46
C ALA A 333 3.30 -5.79 -13.99
N VAL A 334 4.08 -4.72 -13.81
CA VAL A 334 5.52 -4.62 -14.09
C VAL A 334 6.26 -4.30 -12.78
N PRO A 335 6.38 -5.24 -11.84
CA PRO A 335 6.87 -4.96 -10.51
C PRO A 335 8.33 -4.48 -10.51
N LEU A 336 8.62 -3.51 -9.66
CA LEU A 336 9.90 -2.80 -9.59
C LEU A 336 10.59 -2.96 -8.23
N THR A 337 9.88 -2.69 -7.11
CA THR A 337 10.44 -2.62 -5.75
C THR A 337 9.39 -2.98 -4.68
N PHE A 338 9.79 -3.06 -3.42
CA PHE A 338 8.94 -3.25 -2.24
C PHE A 338 8.05 -4.51 -2.31
N ASP A 339 6.78 -4.34 -1.97
CA ASP A 339 5.73 -5.37 -2.00
C ASP A 339 5.18 -5.65 -3.41
N GLN A 340 5.50 -4.80 -4.39
CA GLN A 340 4.98 -4.91 -5.76
C GLN A 340 5.17 -6.31 -6.39
N PRO A 341 6.33 -7.00 -6.24
CA PRO A 341 6.49 -8.36 -6.71
C PRO A 341 5.55 -9.37 -6.03
N ALA A 342 5.22 -9.15 -4.77
CA ALA A 342 4.33 -10.02 -3.99
C ALA A 342 2.85 -9.73 -4.31
N VAL A 343 2.47 -8.47 -4.52
CA VAL A 343 1.14 -8.09 -5.05
C VAL A 343 0.93 -8.70 -6.42
N ALA A 344 1.91 -8.57 -7.33
CA ALA A 344 1.84 -9.16 -8.67
C ALA A 344 1.77 -10.70 -8.63
N ALA A 345 2.44 -11.36 -7.67
CA ALA A 345 2.35 -12.81 -7.50
C ALA A 345 0.95 -13.26 -7.08
N ARG A 346 0.28 -12.51 -6.18
CA ARG A 346 -1.10 -12.76 -5.76
C ARG A 346 -2.11 -12.49 -6.87
N LEU A 347 -1.91 -11.40 -7.61
CA LEU A 347 -2.72 -11.06 -8.78
C LEU A 347 -2.73 -12.23 -9.80
N VAL A 348 -1.56 -12.76 -10.12
CA VAL A 348 -1.42 -13.89 -11.05
C VAL A 348 -1.97 -15.19 -10.45
N TYR A 349 -1.70 -15.47 -9.19
CA TYR A 349 -2.21 -16.67 -8.51
C TYR A 349 -3.73 -16.76 -8.54
N ASN A 350 -4.40 -15.65 -8.27
CA ASN A 350 -5.86 -15.57 -8.26
C ASN A 350 -6.46 -15.36 -9.67
N GLY A 351 -5.63 -15.35 -10.71
CA GLY A 351 -6.08 -15.19 -12.10
C GLY A 351 -6.75 -13.84 -12.40
N LEU A 352 -6.33 -12.77 -11.70
CA LEU A 352 -6.90 -11.43 -11.79
C LEU A 352 -6.09 -10.49 -12.70
N GLY A 353 -4.99 -10.97 -13.25
CA GLY A 353 -4.13 -10.23 -14.15
C GLY A 353 -2.87 -11.01 -14.49
N ARG A 354 -1.92 -10.34 -15.11
CA ARG A 354 -0.65 -10.92 -15.51
C ARG A 354 0.54 -10.10 -15.01
N ARG A 355 1.72 -10.69 -15.06
CA ARG A 355 2.97 -10.07 -14.62
C ARG A 355 4.05 -10.22 -15.68
N VAL A 356 4.74 -9.12 -15.98
CA VAL A 356 5.94 -9.15 -16.83
C VAL A 356 7.15 -8.58 -16.10
N SER A 357 8.33 -9.02 -16.49
CA SER A 357 9.58 -8.44 -15.99
C SER A 357 9.78 -7.02 -16.56
N ARG A 358 10.31 -6.09 -15.74
CA ARG A 358 10.74 -4.77 -16.23
C ARG A 358 11.78 -4.83 -17.35
N PHE A 359 12.48 -5.96 -17.46
CA PHE A 359 13.48 -6.23 -18.50
C PHE A 359 12.89 -6.92 -19.75
N ALA A 360 11.61 -7.29 -19.73
CA ALA A 360 10.95 -7.93 -20.86
C ALA A 360 11.10 -7.10 -22.13
N ARG A 361 11.13 -7.77 -23.28
CA ARG A 361 11.17 -7.14 -24.60
C ARG A 361 9.83 -6.45 -24.88
N GLN A 362 9.83 -5.43 -25.74
CA GLN A 362 8.60 -4.75 -26.16
C GLN A 362 7.57 -5.73 -26.71
N GLN A 363 7.98 -6.69 -27.53
CA GLN A 363 7.06 -7.72 -28.07
C GLN A 363 6.37 -8.53 -26.97
N THR A 364 7.11 -8.93 -25.94
CA THR A 364 6.51 -9.65 -24.79
C THR A 364 5.43 -8.80 -24.08
N LEU A 365 5.65 -7.48 -23.94
CA LEU A 365 4.62 -6.59 -23.40
C LEU A 365 3.39 -6.53 -24.33
N ALA A 366 3.62 -6.41 -25.64
CA ALA A 366 2.55 -6.37 -26.64
C ALA A 366 1.72 -7.67 -26.63
N ASP A 367 2.39 -8.81 -26.57
CA ASP A 367 1.73 -10.13 -26.52
C ASP A 367 0.86 -10.28 -25.26
N GLU A 368 1.36 -9.85 -24.09
CA GLU A 368 0.61 -9.91 -22.82
C GLU A 368 -0.56 -8.92 -22.82
N ILE A 369 -0.41 -7.73 -23.40
CA ILE A 369 -1.49 -6.76 -23.56
C ILE A 369 -2.60 -7.37 -24.45
N ALA A 370 -2.25 -7.90 -25.63
CA ALA A 370 -3.21 -8.50 -26.54
C ALA A 370 -3.98 -9.69 -25.89
N GLN A 371 -3.27 -10.55 -25.16
CA GLN A 371 -3.88 -11.66 -24.43
C GLN A 371 -4.84 -11.20 -23.34
N LEU A 372 -4.48 -10.16 -22.56
CA LEU A 372 -5.35 -9.63 -21.50
C LEU A 372 -6.60 -8.97 -22.05
N LEU A 373 -6.49 -8.26 -23.18
CA LEU A 373 -7.64 -7.63 -23.83
C LEU A 373 -8.63 -8.67 -24.41
N ALA A 374 -8.14 -9.84 -24.80
CA ALA A 374 -8.93 -10.92 -25.38
C ALA A 374 -9.47 -11.94 -24.36
N ASP A 375 -9.04 -11.87 -23.08
CA ASP A 375 -9.39 -12.88 -22.06
C ASP A 375 -10.78 -12.61 -21.44
N GLU A 376 -11.83 -13.21 -22.01
CA GLU A 376 -13.18 -13.09 -21.47
C GLU A 376 -13.36 -13.77 -20.11
N THR A 377 -12.61 -14.86 -19.83
CA THR A 377 -12.71 -15.57 -18.55
C THR A 377 -12.12 -14.72 -17.40
N LEU A 378 -11.14 -13.89 -17.70
CA LEU A 378 -10.60 -12.92 -16.76
C LEU A 378 -11.67 -11.90 -16.33
N ARG A 379 -12.51 -11.44 -17.25
CA ARG A 379 -13.59 -10.48 -16.94
C ARG A 379 -14.56 -11.03 -15.89
N GLN A 380 -14.90 -12.32 -15.97
CA GLN A 380 -15.77 -12.98 -14.98
C GLN A 380 -15.10 -13.06 -13.61
N ARG A 381 -13.81 -13.43 -13.55
CA ARG A 381 -13.04 -13.47 -12.31
C ARG A 381 -12.93 -12.09 -11.66
N LEU A 382 -12.67 -11.05 -12.46
CA LEU A 382 -12.63 -9.67 -12.01
C LEU A 382 -13.98 -9.18 -11.47
N ALA A 383 -15.10 -9.56 -12.10
CA ALA A 383 -16.43 -9.23 -11.59
C ALA A 383 -16.69 -9.84 -10.21
N THR A 384 -16.27 -11.10 -10.00
CA THR A 384 -16.36 -11.77 -8.69
C THR A 384 -15.46 -11.08 -7.65
N ALA A 385 -14.21 -10.75 -8.01
CA ALA A 385 -13.28 -10.06 -7.12
C ALA A 385 -13.78 -8.64 -6.74
N ARG A 386 -14.37 -7.92 -7.70
CA ARG A 386 -15.03 -6.63 -7.45
C ARG A 386 -16.17 -6.77 -6.43
N GLN A 387 -17.01 -7.80 -6.58
CA GLN A 387 -18.10 -8.03 -5.62
C GLN A 387 -17.54 -8.26 -4.21
N GLN A 388 -16.53 -9.12 -4.06
CA GLN A 388 -15.89 -9.36 -2.76
C GLN A 388 -15.26 -8.08 -2.17
N LEU A 389 -14.66 -7.24 -3.02
CA LEU A 389 -14.09 -5.97 -2.58
C LEU A 389 -15.18 -5.00 -2.07
N ASN A 390 -16.32 -4.94 -2.75
CA ASN A 390 -17.45 -4.11 -2.34
C ASN A 390 -18.07 -4.62 -1.03
N ASP A 391 -18.27 -5.94 -0.91
CA ASP A 391 -18.84 -6.58 0.28
C ASP A 391 -17.96 -6.46 1.52
N ALA A 392 -16.66 -6.25 1.33
CA ALA A 392 -15.72 -6.03 2.42
C ALA A 392 -15.95 -4.70 3.17
N GLY A 393 -16.63 -3.72 2.55
CA GLY A 393 -17.17 -2.52 3.17
C GLY A 393 -16.23 -1.34 3.28
N GLY A 394 -14.96 -1.44 2.89
CA GLY A 394 -14.00 -0.34 2.76
C GLY A 394 -13.82 0.53 4.00
N THR A 395 -13.63 1.81 3.77
CA THR A 395 -13.42 2.84 4.81
C THR A 395 -14.51 2.86 5.89
N PRO A 396 -15.82 2.79 5.60
CA PRO A 396 -16.86 2.74 6.62
C PRO A 396 -16.75 1.51 7.53
N ARG A 397 -16.42 0.32 6.97
CA ARG A 397 -16.23 -0.91 7.75
C ARG A 397 -15.00 -0.80 8.66
N ALA A 398 -13.90 -0.25 8.16
CA ALA A 398 -12.70 0.00 8.94
C ALA A 398 -12.99 0.90 10.15
N ALA A 399 -13.68 2.02 9.94
CA ALA A 399 -14.08 2.92 11.02
C ALA A 399 -14.96 2.23 12.07
N THR A 400 -15.93 1.41 11.65
CA THR A 400 -16.77 0.63 12.57
C THR A 400 -15.96 -0.36 13.43
N LEU A 401 -15.00 -1.06 12.83
CA LEU A 401 -14.12 -1.99 13.56
C LEU A 401 -13.24 -1.26 14.58
N ILE A 402 -12.74 -0.07 14.25
CA ILE A 402 -11.98 0.78 15.17
C ILE A 402 -12.84 1.17 16.36
N GLU A 403 -14.07 1.65 16.14
CA GLU A 403 -15.00 2.03 17.20
C GLU A 403 -15.36 0.83 18.11
N GLN A 404 -15.57 -0.35 17.53
CA GLN A 404 -15.85 -1.59 18.28
C GLN A 404 -14.67 -2.02 19.14
N ALA A 405 -13.45 -2.00 18.59
CA ALA A 405 -12.23 -2.35 19.33
C ALA A 405 -12.00 -1.41 20.52
N MET A 406 -12.32 -0.12 20.35
CA MET A 406 -12.18 0.89 21.41
C MET A 406 -13.23 0.73 22.52
N THR A 407 -14.45 0.27 22.21
CA THR A 407 -15.48 0.01 23.22
C THR A 407 -15.17 -1.26 24.00
N GLY A 408 -14.67 -2.31 23.35
CA GLY A 408 -14.24 -3.55 23.99
C GLY A 408 -13.07 -3.36 24.97
N SER A 409 -12.12 -2.46 24.65
CA SER A 409 -10.98 -2.17 25.53
C SER A 409 -11.38 -1.46 26.84
N LYS A 410 -12.45 -0.66 26.85
CA LYS A 410 -12.94 0.05 28.03
C LYS A 410 -13.71 -0.86 29.02
N SER A 411 -14.12 -2.05 28.59
CA SER A 411 -14.83 -3.01 29.45
C SER A 411 -13.92 -3.98 30.21
N VAL A 412 -12.61 -3.96 29.92
CA VAL A 412 -11.59 -4.87 30.51
C VAL A 412 -10.66 -4.12 31.49
N SER A 413 -10.75 -2.81 31.57
CA SER A 413 -10.03 -1.94 32.52
C SER A 413 -10.92 -1.61 33.74
#